data_a616daaeec4539306687792d76b9167b
#
_entry.id   a616daaeec4539306687792d76b9167b
#
_cell.length_a   1.000
_cell.length_b   1.000
_cell.length_c   1.000
_cell.angle_alpha   90.00
_cell.angle_beta   90.00
_cell.angle_gamma   90.00
#
_symmetry.space_group_name_H-M   'P 1'
#
loop_
_entity.id
_entity.type
_entity.pdbx_description
1 polymer ?
#
loop_
_entity_poly.entity_id
_entity_poly.type
_entity_poly.pdbx_seq_one_letter_code
_entity_poly.pdbx_strand_id
1 'polypeptide(L)'
;RLPYPLRAGTTPSWGQLVREAGHTPTYAVDSIRSERANAAIGRALMIPRGRMITRVQRRMFVDGEVAACQSHWLPSDEVPNISDHQDPSGSLSLTLTGHFGFELDRAWSRAKLAVPTVEIAADLELTGRPPIWRVESLNHCERRRRPVEYAIAWNRADVFDVLLELGPSDGPTEMR
;
A
#
# COMPACT_ATOMS: atom_id res chain seq x y z
N ARG A 1 11.53 -11.41 11.19
CA ARG A 1 10.77 -10.78 10.09
C ARG A 1 9.56 -10.09 10.66
N LEU A 2 9.16 -8.99 10.05
CA LEU A 2 8.00 -8.21 10.47
C LEU A 2 6.70 -8.87 9.98
N PRO A 3 5.65 -8.96 10.81
CA PRO A 3 4.37 -9.48 10.39
C PRO A 3 3.68 -8.52 9.41
N TYR A 4 3.19 -9.04 8.30
CA TYR A 4 2.38 -8.31 7.33
C TYR A 4 0.99 -8.98 7.22
N PRO A 5 0.00 -8.55 8.02
CA PRO A 5 -1.30 -9.18 8.05
C PRO A 5 -2.10 -8.86 6.78
N LEU A 6 -2.68 -9.89 6.17
CA LEU A 6 -3.66 -9.76 5.10
C LEU A 6 -5.06 -9.96 5.67
N ARG A 7 -5.79 -8.88 5.81
CA ARG A 7 -7.18 -8.89 6.27
C ARG A 7 -8.00 -7.81 5.56
N ALA A 8 -9.32 -8.01 5.50
CA ALA A 8 -10.27 -6.99 5.05
C ALA A 8 -10.62 -6.06 6.21
N GLY A 9 -11.33 -4.97 5.91
CA GLY A 9 -11.76 -3.99 6.89
C GLY A 9 -10.69 -2.94 7.23
N THR A 10 -10.83 -2.31 8.38
CA THR A 10 -9.84 -1.34 8.88
C THR A 10 -8.55 -2.06 9.21
N THR A 11 -7.49 -1.74 8.49
CA THR A 11 -6.17 -2.32 8.70
C THR A 11 -5.19 -1.25 9.13
N PRO A 12 -4.22 -1.58 10.00
CA PRO A 12 -3.15 -0.64 10.32
C PRO A 12 -2.37 -0.27 9.05
N SER A 13 -1.91 0.98 8.98
CA SER A 13 -1.02 1.40 7.91
C SER A 13 0.31 0.65 7.99
N TRP A 14 1.03 0.57 6.88
CA TRP A 14 2.36 -0.06 6.86
C TRP A 14 3.28 0.52 7.95
N GLY A 15 3.31 1.85 8.09
CA GLY A 15 4.14 2.49 9.11
C GLY A 15 3.70 2.19 10.54
N GLN A 16 2.41 1.96 10.76
CA GLN A 16 1.91 1.52 12.06
C GLN A 16 2.39 0.11 12.37
N LEU A 17 2.31 -0.82 11.43
CA LEU A 17 2.82 -2.19 11.58
C LEU A 17 4.31 -2.21 11.94
N VAL A 18 5.11 -1.39 11.26
CA VAL A 18 6.55 -1.29 11.53
C VAL A 18 6.82 -0.73 12.93
N ARG A 19 6.09 0.31 13.35
CA ARG A 19 6.23 0.88 14.70
C ARG A 19 5.79 -0.09 15.80
N GLU A 20 4.67 -0.78 15.60
CA GLU A 20 4.19 -1.80 16.55
C GLU A 20 5.15 -2.96 16.72
N ALA A 21 5.95 -3.25 15.69
CA ALA A 21 7.04 -4.22 15.76
C ALA A 21 8.35 -3.66 16.39
N GLY A 22 8.35 -2.41 16.84
CA GLY A 22 9.49 -1.77 17.51
C GLY A 22 10.53 -1.15 16.58
N HIS A 23 10.18 -0.92 15.30
CA HIS A 23 11.08 -0.37 14.30
C HIS A 23 10.64 1.04 13.85
N THR A 24 11.53 1.75 13.17
CA THR A 24 11.31 3.12 12.68
C THR A 24 10.97 3.11 11.18
N PRO A 25 9.71 3.41 10.78
CA PRO A 25 9.35 3.55 9.38
C PRO A 25 9.72 4.94 8.85
N THR A 26 10.31 5.00 7.66
CA THR A 26 10.47 6.23 6.89
C THR A 26 10.06 6.00 5.43
N TYR A 27 9.85 7.08 4.68
CA TYR A 27 9.30 7.03 3.33
C TYR A 27 10.04 7.99 2.40
N ALA A 28 10.17 7.61 1.13
CA ALA A 28 10.55 8.49 0.05
C ALA A 28 9.47 8.43 -1.04
N VAL A 29 8.94 9.59 -1.43
CA VAL A 29 8.04 9.71 -2.58
C VAL A 29 8.90 9.89 -3.83
N ASP A 30 8.96 8.86 -4.66
CA ASP A 30 9.81 8.87 -5.85
C ASP A 30 9.14 9.59 -7.03
N SER A 31 7.83 9.46 -7.17
CA SER A 31 7.08 10.21 -8.18
C SER A 31 5.58 10.32 -7.87
N ILE A 32 4.98 11.43 -8.32
CA ILE A 32 3.53 11.62 -8.41
C ILE A 32 3.23 12.05 -9.84
N ARG A 33 2.40 11.29 -10.54
CA ARG A 33 2.11 11.54 -11.96
C ARG A 33 0.63 11.36 -12.25
N SER A 34 0.10 12.23 -13.11
CA SER A 34 -1.23 12.02 -13.71
C SER A 34 -1.09 11.19 -14.98
N GLU A 35 -1.90 10.15 -15.11
CA GLU A 35 -1.94 9.27 -16.27
C GLU A 35 -3.39 8.83 -16.59
N ARG A 36 -3.61 8.22 -17.73
CA ARG A 36 -4.92 7.68 -18.07
C ARG A 36 -5.04 6.23 -17.58
N ALA A 37 -6.15 5.92 -16.92
CA ALA A 37 -6.43 4.57 -16.47
C ALA A 37 -6.43 3.59 -17.67
N ASN A 38 -5.58 2.57 -17.58
CA ASN A 38 -5.67 1.42 -18.48
C ASN A 38 -6.85 0.52 -18.09
N ALA A 39 -7.09 -0.54 -18.86
CA ALA A 39 -8.23 -1.43 -18.62
C ALA A 39 -8.18 -2.13 -17.25
N ALA A 40 -6.98 -2.47 -16.75
CA ALA A 40 -6.83 -3.15 -15.45
C ALA A 40 -7.13 -2.21 -14.29
N ILE A 41 -6.56 -1.00 -14.30
CA ILE A 41 -6.78 0.03 -13.28
C ILE A 41 -8.24 0.50 -13.32
N GLY A 42 -8.79 0.71 -14.51
CA GLY A 42 -10.20 1.09 -14.66
C GLY A 42 -11.16 0.07 -14.04
N ARG A 43 -10.92 -1.22 -14.26
CA ARG A 43 -11.71 -2.29 -13.63
C ARG A 43 -11.53 -2.31 -12.11
N ALA A 44 -10.30 -2.19 -11.61
CA ALA A 44 -10.03 -2.22 -10.17
C ALA A 44 -10.71 -1.05 -9.44
N LEU A 45 -10.59 0.16 -9.97
CA LEU A 45 -11.18 1.37 -9.39
C LEU A 45 -12.65 1.60 -9.76
N MET A 46 -13.24 0.73 -10.61
CA MET A 46 -14.62 0.88 -11.13
C MET A 46 -14.84 2.23 -11.82
N ILE A 47 -13.84 2.68 -12.58
CA ILE A 47 -13.90 3.91 -13.38
C ILE A 47 -13.74 3.62 -14.88
N PRO A 48 -14.25 4.48 -15.76
CA PRO A 48 -14.09 4.30 -17.19
C PRO A 48 -12.60 4.25 -17.60
N ARG A 49 -12.30 3.39 -18.59
CA ARG A 49 -10.98 3.41 -19.23
C ARG A 49 -10.68 4.81 -19.77
N GLY A 50 -9.45 5.26 -19.57
CA GLY A 50 -9.02 6.60 -20.02
C GLY A 50 -9.36 7.73 -19.04
N ARG A 51 -10.09 7.47 -17.96
CA ARG A 51 -10.26 8.42 -16.86
C ARG A 51 -8.89 8.78 -16.29
N MET A 52 -8.73 10.05 -15.89
CA MET A 52 -7.48 10.50 -15.25
C MET A 52 -7.33 9.90 -13.86
N ILE A 53 -6.15 9.38 -13.62
CA ILE A 53 -5.72 8.83 -12.33
C ILE A 53 -4.40 9.46 -11.94
N THR A 54 -4.17 9.53 -10.65
CA THR A 54 -2.90 9.93 -10.05
C THR A 54 -2.16 8.67 -9.58
N ARG A 55 -0.97 8.47 -10.11
CA ARG A 55 -0.06 7.41 -9.67
C ARG A 55 0.97 7.99 -8.72
N VAL A 56 1.05 7.41 -7.52
CA VAL A 56 2.07 7.73 -6.51
C VAL A 56 3.01 6.53 -6.39
N GLN A 57 4.30 6.76 -6.58
CA GLN A 57 5.35 5.75 -6.38
C GLN A 57 6.22 6.16 -5.20
N ARG A 58 6.52 5.21 -4.33
CA ARG A 58 7.32 5.47 -3.14
C ARG A 58 8.11 4.25 -2.70
N ARG A 59 9.25 4.51 -2.06
CA ARG A 59 10.01 3.53 -1.30
C ARG A 59 9.74 3.70 0.19
N MET A 60 9.84 2.59 0.89
CA MET A 60 9.53 2.50 2.30
C MET A 60 10.68 1.81 3.02
N PHE A 61 11.08 2.38 4.13
CA PHE A 61 12.29 1.99 4.84
C PHE A 61 11.94 1.54 6.27
N VAL A 62 12.64 0.54 6.73
CA VAL A 62 12.66 0.08 8.12
C VAL A 62 14.05 0.34 8.66
N ASP A 63 14.17 1.17 9.69
CA ASP A 63 15.45 1.53 10.31
C ASP A 63 16.51 2.05 9.32
N GLY A 64 16.05 2.74 8.26
CA GLY A 64 16.90 3.30 7.22
C GLY A 64 17.20 2.39 6.04
N GLU A 65 16.85 1.10 6.12
CA GLU A 65 17.03 0.13 5.03
C GLU A 65 15.76 0.02 4.18
N VAL A 66 15.89 0.01 2.85
CA VAL A 66 14.73 -0.15 1.97
C VAL A 66 14.09 -1.52 2.18
N ALA A 67 12.80 -1.53 2.51
CA ALA A 67 12.06 -2.75 2.85
C ALA A 67 10.92 -3.04 1.86
N ALA A 68 10.38 -2.00 1.24
CA ALA A 68 9.30 -2.13 0.26
C ALA A 68 9.33 -0.98 -0.74
N CYS A 69 8.79 -1.21 -1.95
CA CYS A 69 8.36 -0.16 -2.86
C CYS A 69 6.89 -0.34 -3.21
N GLN A 70 6.19 0.76 -3.46
CA GLN A 70 4.76 0.76 -3.71
C GLN A 70 4.38 1.66 -4.88
N SER A 71 3.37 1.23 -5.63
CA SER A 71 2.63 2.08 -6.56
C SER A 71 1.17 2.12 -6.12
N HIS A 72 0.62 3.33 -6.07
CA HIS A 72 -0.77 3.59 -5.74
C HIS A 72 -1.43 4.30 -6.90
N TRP A 73 -2.65 3.92 -7.24
CA TRP A 73 -3.47 4.57 -8.26
C TRP A 73 -4.76 5.05 -7.61
N LEU A 74 -5.01 6.34 -7.76
CA LEU A 74 -6.17 7.03 -7.20
C LEU A 74 -6.88 7.80 -8.30
N PRO A 75 -8.23 7.88 -8.33
CA PRO A 75 -8.92 8.78 -9.23
C PRO A 75 -8.46 10.23 -8.98
N SER A 76 -8.00 10.93 -10.03
CA SER A 76 -7.38 12.26 -9.85
C SER A 76 -8.32 13.31 -9.29
N ASP A 77 -9.61 13.21 -9.55
CA ASP A 77 -10.64 14.08 -9.02
C ASP A 77 -10.91 13.91 -7.51
N GLU A 78 -10.47 12.78 -6.94
CA GLU A 78 -10.56 12.52 -5.50
C GLU A 78 -9.37 13.10 -4.71
N VAL A 79 -8.26 13.32 -5.39
CA VAL A 79 -7.00 13.79 -4.79
C VAL A 79 -6.39 14.95 -5.58
N PRO A 80 -7.15 16.04 -5.81
CA PRO A 80 -6.65 17.16 -6.58
C PRO A 80 -5.40 17.76 -5.93
N ASN A 81 -4.37 18.02 -6.73
CA ASN A 81 -3.10 18.62 -6.30
C ASN A 81 -2.42 17.90 -5.12
N ILE A 82 -2.53 16.57 -5.06
CA ILE A 82 -1.95 15.77 -3.95
C ILE A 82 -0.46 16.04 -3.72
N SER A 83 0.30 16.43 -4.76
CA SER A 83 1.70 16.81 -4.64
C SER A 83 1.94 17.97 -3.67
N ASP A 84 0.97 18.88 -3.56
CA ASP A 84 1.05 20.08 -2.73
C ASP A 84 0.59 19.84 -1.28
N HIS A 85 0.02 18.67 -1.03
CA HIS A 85 -0.65 18.33 0.24
C HIS A 85 -0.10 17.08 0.91
N GLN A 86 1.12 16.67 0.57
CA GLN A 86 1.75 15.52 1.17
C GLN A 86 2.03 15.74 2.66
N ASP A 87 1.76 14.68 3.45
CA ASP A 87 2.18 14.68 4.86
C ASP A 87 3.71 14.80 4.95
N PRO A 88 4.25 15.65 5.86
CA PRO A 88 5.69 15.86 5.99
C PRO A 88 6.49 14.58 6.25
N SER A 89 5.88 13.55 6.84
CA SER A 89 6.54 12.24 7.02
C SER A 89 6.65 11.42 5.74
N GLY A 90 5.99 11.83 4.64
CA GLY A 90 5.85 11.07 3.40
C GLY A 90 4.82 9.94 3.48
N SER A 91 4.04 9.85 4.54
CA SER A 91 2.98 8.85 4.67
C SER A 91 1.78 9.17 3.78
N LEU A 92 1.56 8.36 2.76
CA LEU A 92 0.37 8.50 1.90
C LEU A 92 -0.93 8.29 2.68
N SER A 93 -0.94 7.35 3.63
CA SER A 93 -2.11 7.13 4.49
C SER A 93 -2.49 8.39 5.25
N LEU A 94 -1.51 9.09 5.87
CA LEU A 94 -1.76 10.34 6.57
C LEU A 94 -2.18 11.46 5.61
N THR A 95 -1.62 11.52 4.41
CA THR A 95 -2.06 12.45 3.36
C THR A 95 -3.53 12.23 3.02
N LEU A 96 -3.92 10.98 2.74
CA LEU A 96 -5.29 10.64 2.34
C LEU A 96 -6.30 10.85 3.47
N THR A 97 -5.96 10.45 4.68
CA THR A 97 -6.88 10.60 5.84
C THR A 97 -6.90 12.02 6.36
N GLY A 98 -5.75 12.66 6.52
CA GLY A 98 -5.62 13.98 7.12
C GLY A 98 -6.06 15.12 6.22
N HIS A 99 -5.61 15.15 4.96
CA HIS A 99 -5.94 16.23 4.03
C HIS A 99 -7.23 15.95 3.23
N PHE A 100 -7.34 14.75 2.65
CA PHE A 100 -8.49 14.41 1.79
C PHE A 100 -9.68 13.81 2.55
N GLY A 101 -9.54 13.53 3.84
CA GLY A 101 -10.61 13.02 4.71
C GLY A 101 -11.11 11.64 4.30
N PHE A 102 -10.22 10.78 3.77
CA PHE A 102 -10.58 9.42 3.42
C PHE A 102 -10.70 8.57 4.68
N GLU A 103 -11.80 7.85 4.78
CA GLU A 103 -11.99 6.74 5.70
C GLU A 103 -11.75 5.45 4.90
N LEU A 104 -10.50 4.98 4.93
CA LEU A 104 -10.08 3.87 4.10
C LEU A 104 -10.47 2.54 4.74
N ASP A 105 -11.18 1.72 3.97
CA ASP A 105 -11.53 0.35 4.29
C ASP A 105 -10.98 -0.61 3.24
N ARG A 106 -10.30 -1.66 3.70
CA ARG A 106 -9.68 -2.66 2.82
C ARG A 106 -10.73 -3.62 2.29
N ALA A 107 -11.11 -3.46 1.02
CA ALA A 107 -12.05 -4.35 0.35
C ALA A 107 -11.45 -5.73 0.15
N TRP A 108 -10.20 -5.80 -0.30
CA TRP A 108 -9.45 -7.05 -0.44
C TRP A 108 -7.95 -6.81 -0.54
N SER A 109 -7.18 -7.84 -0.21
CA SER A 109 -5.75 -7.97 -0.51
C SER A 109 -5.44 -9.33 -1.10
N ARG A 110 -4.45 -9.38 -1.97
CA ARG A 110 -3.90 -10.61 -2.56
C ARG A 110 -2.40 -10.58 -2.47
N ALA A 111 -1.79 -11.62 -1.93
CA ALA A 111 -0.35 -11.76 -1.88
C ALA A 111 0.10 -12.97 -2.70
N LYS A 112 1.24 -12.81 -3.34
CA LYS A 112 1.97 -13.92 -3.96
C LYS A 112 3.46 -13.68 -3.88
N LEU A 113 4.24 -14.76 -3.82
CA LEU A 113 5.68 -14.70 -4.10
C LEU A 113 5.87 -14.49 -5.60
N ALA A 114 6.76 -13.58 -5.94
CA ALA A 114 7.08 -13.26 -7.32
C ALA A 114 8.57 -12.94 -7.45
N VAL A 115 9.14 -13.25 -8.60
CA VAL A 115 10.48 -12.77 -8.95
C VAL A 115 10.33 -11.32 -9.41
N PRO A 116 11.04 -10.34 -8.80
CA PRO A 116 10.94 -8.95 -9.18
C PRO A 116 11.47 -8.71 -10.60
N THR A 117 10.99 -7.66 -11.26
CA THR A 117 11.65 -7.14 -12.46
C THR A 117 13.00 -6.53 -12.09
N VAL A 118 13.82 -6.21 -13.08
CA VAL A 118 15.13 -5.56 -12.83
C VAL A 118 14.94 -4.22 -12.13
N GLU A 119 13.93 -3.45 -12.54
CA GLU A 119 13.60 -2.14 -11.96
C GLU A 119 13.17 -2.28 -10.49
N ILE A 120 12.26 -3.21 -10.18
CA ILE A 120 11.82 -3.45 -8.81
C ILE A 120 12.95 -3.95 -7.93
N ALA A 121 13.83 -4.82 -8.46
CA ALA A 121 15.00 -5.27 -7.73
C ALA A 121 15.97 -4.11 -7.41
N ALA A 122 16.15 -3.19 -8.36
CA ALA A 122 16.96 -1.99 -8.16
C ALA A 122 16.31 -1.04 -7.12
N ASP A 123 15.01 -0.78 -7.23
CA ASP A 123 14.27 0.06 -6.26
C ASP A 123 14.32 -0.50 -4.83
N LEU A 124 14.38 -1.84 -4.70
CA LEU A 124 14.52 -2.54 -3.42
C LEU A 124 15.98 -2.76 -2.99
N GLU A 125 16.96 -2.28 -3.78
CA GLU A 125 18.39 -2.44 -3.51
C GLU A 125 18.82 -3.91 -3.31
N LEU A 126 18.17 -4.83 -4.06
CA LEU A 126 18.42 -6.25 -3.94
C LEU A 126 19.64 -6.69 -4.75
N THR A 127 20.47 -7.52 -4.15
CA THR A 127 21.49 -8.26 -4.89
C THR A 127 20.84 -9.43 -5.62
N GLY A 128 20.84 -9.39 -6.96
CA GLY A 128 20.11 -10.35 -7.76
C GLY A 128 18.60 -10.10 -7.75
N ARG A 129 17.84 -11.17 -7.92
CA ARG A 129 16.36 -11.10 -7.99
C ARG A 129 15.72 -12.20 -7.12
N PRO A 130 15.96 -12.18 -5.81
CA PRO A 130 15.31 -13.15 -4.91
C PRO A 130 13.80 -12.96 -4.94
N PRO A 131 13.00 -13.99 -4.60
CA PRO A 131 11.55 -13.85 -4.47
C PRO A 131 11.17 -12.76 -3.46
N ILE A 132 10.15 -12.00 -3.80
CA ILE A 132 9.56 -10.95 -2.98
C ILE A 132 8.06 -11.19 -2.82
N TRP A 133 7.46 -10.62 -1.79
CA TRP A 133 6.01 -10.56 -1.66
C TRP A 133 5.44 -9.44 -2.52
N ARG A 134 4.66 -9.80 -3.54
CA ARG A 134 3.84 -8.85 -4.29
C ARG A 134 2.42 -8.87 -3.74
N VAL A 135 2.03 -7.76 -3.13
CA VAL A 135 0.71 -7.60 -2.50
C VAL A 135 -0.10 -6.58 -3.30
N GLU A 136 -1.23 -7.01 -3.83
CA GLU A 136 -2.24 -6.14 -4.42
C GLU A 136 -3.32 -5.85 -3.40
N SER A 137 -3.83 -4.62 -3.40
CA SER A 137 -4.87 -4.20 -2.47
C SER A 137 -5.83 -3.21 -3.10
N LEU A 138 -7.10 -3.28 -2.71
CA LEU A 138 -8.11 -2.32 -3.07
C LEU A 138 -8.71 -1.73 -1.80
N ASN A 139 -8.68 -0.40 -1.70
CA ASN A 139 -9.31 0.33 -0.63
C ASN A 139 -10.55 1.07 -1.13
N HIS A 140 -11.62 0.98 -0.35
CA HIS A 140 -12.81 1.80 -0.48
C HIS A 140 -12.73 2.99 0.47
N CYS A 141 -13.48 4.03 0.16
CA CYS A 141 -13.80 5.08 1.11
C CYS A 141 -15.28 4.94 1.47
N GLU A 142 -15.59 4.71 2.75
CA GLU A 142 -16.97 4.48 3.21
C GLU A 142 -17.90 5.62 2.82
N ARG A 143 -17.49 6.88 3.05
CA ARG A 143 -18.27 8.06 2.68
C ARG A 143 -18.57 8.16 1.20
N ARG A 144 -17.70 7.66 0.34
CA ARG A 144 -17.82 7.71 -1.12
C ARG A 144 -18.44 6.47 -1.72
N ARG A 145 -18.56 5.40 -0.92
CA ARG A 145 -19.15 4.10 -1.27
C ARG A 145 -18.59 3.51 -2.57
N ARG A 146 -17.30 3.76 -2.84
CA ARG A 146 -16.61 3.28 -4.05
C ARG A 146 -15.11 3.07 -3.79
N PRO A 147 -14.43 2.29 -4.65
CA PRO A 147 -12.98 2.21 -4.64
C PRO A 147 -12.34 3.58 -4.84
N VAL A 148 -11.35 3.90 -4.03
CA VAL A 148 -10.59 5.17 -4.12
C VAL A 148 -9.10 4.96 -4.25
N GLU A 149 -8.60 3.75 -3.98
CA GLU A 149 -7.20 3.43 -4.09
C GLU A 149 -7.01 1.97 -4.50
N TYR A 150 -6.27 1.76 -5.57
CA TYR A 150 -5.68 0.47 -5.91
C TYR A 150 -4.19 0.56 -5.70
N ALA A 151 -3.59 -0.40 -5.02
CA ALA A 151 -2.18 -0.40 -4.68
C ALA A 151 -1.50 -1.72 -5.01
N ILE A 152 -0.24 -1.64 -5.41
CA ILE A 152 0.66 -2.79 -5.50
C ILE A 152 1.89 -2.48 -4.64
N ALA A 153 2.16 -3.34 -3.68
CA ALA A 153 3.35 -3.31 -2.86
C ALA A 153 4.27 -4.48 -3.23
N TRP A 154 5.55 -4.19 -3.37
CA TRP A 154 6.62 -5.18 -3.49
C TRP A 154 7.43 -5.11 -2.20
N ASN A 155 7.26 -6.13 -1.36
CA ASN A 155 7.88 -6.19 -0.03
C ASN A 155 9.00 -7.23 -0.05
N ARG A 156 10.12 -6.92 0.55
CA ARG A 156 11.25 -7.85 0.70
C ARG A 156 10.83 -9.02 1.59
N ALA A 157 10.99 -10.25 1.08
CA ALA A 157 10.63 -11.46 1.82
C ALA A 157 11.63 -11.84 2.91
N ASP A 158 12.80 -11.21 2.95
CA ASP A 158 13.74 -11.31 4.06
C ASP A 158 13.40 -10.36 5.21
N VAL A 159 12.54 -9.36 4.99
CA VAL A 159 12.06 -8.39 5.97
C VAL A 159 10.66 -8.73 6.50
N PHE A 160 9.75 -9.18 5.61
CA PHE A 160 8.35 -9.42 5.96
C PHE A 160 7.93 -10.88 5.82
N ASP A 161 7.11 -11.33 6.77
CA ASP A 161 6.29 -12.53 6.65
C ASP A 161 4.83 -12.12 6.42
N VAL A 162 4.21 -12.65 5.36
CA VAL A 162 2.79 -12.41 5.10
C VAL A 162 1.97 -13.35 5.98
N LEU A 163 1.11 -12.77 6.83
CA LEU A 163 0.23 -13.50 7.74
C LEU A 163 -1.20 -13.50 7.24
N LEU A 164 -1.81 -14.68 7.25
CA LEU A 164 -3.23 -14.89 6.96
C LEU A 164 -3.93 -15.25 8.28
N GLU A 165 -4.78 -14.35 8.77
CA GLU A 165 -5.61 -14.63 9.93
C GLU A 165 -6.97 -15.17 9.45
N LEU A 166 -7.25 -16.45 9.77
CA LEU A 166 -8.49 -17.12 9.43
C LEU A 166 -9.31 -17.30 10.70
N GLY A 167 -10.23 -16.41 10.97
CA GLY A 167 -11.12 -16.47 12.14
C GLY A 167 -11.69 -15.12 12.54
N PRO A 168 -12.68 -15.09 13.45
CA PRO A 168 -13.12 -13.84 14.04
C PRO A 168 -11.97 -13.19 14.80
N SER A 169 -11.86 -11.87 14.68
CA SER A 169 -10.83 -11.05 15.34
C SER A 169 -11.06 -10.85 16.85
N ASP A 170 -11.89 -11.68 17.45
CA ASP A 170 -12.13 -11.68 18.89
C ASP A 170 -10.92 -12.27 19.60
N GLY A 171 -10.33 -11.49 20.49
CA GLY A 171 -9.08 -11.74 21.19
C GLY A 171 -8.96 -13.12 21.86
N PRO A 172 -7.80 -13.43 22.48
CA PRO A 172 -7.50 -14.77 22.93
C PRO A 172 -8.60 -15.30 23.84
N THR A 173 -9.32 -16.34 23.36
CA THR A 173 -10.15 -17.13 24.26
C THR A 173 -9.21 -17.78 25.26
N GLU A 174 -9.23 -17.29 26.50
CA GLU A 174 -8.56 -17.97 27.60
C GLU A 174 -9.04 -19.43 27.62
N MET A 175 -8.16 -20.32 27.20
CA MET A 175 -8.37 -21.75 27.43
C MET A 175 -8.26 -21.97 28.94
N ARG A 176 -9.37 -22.30 29.54
CA ARG A 176 -9.43 -22.86 30.90
C ARG A 176 -8.90 -24.30 30.94
#